data_f6498aa629105fee00147ba5e114cc7f
#
_entry.id   f6498aa629105fee00147ba5e114cc7f
#
_cell.length_a   1.000
_cell.length_b   1.000
_cell.length_c   1.000
_cell.angle_alpha   90.00
_cell.angle_beta   90.00
_cell.angle_gamma   90.00
#
_symmetry.space_group_name_H-M   'P 1'
#
loop_
_entity.id
_entity.type
_entity.pdbx_description
1 polymer ?
#
loop_
_entity_poly.entity_id
_entity_poly.type
_entity_poly.pdbx_seq_one_letter_code
_entity_poly.pdbx_strand_id
1 'polypeptide(L)'
;MATDEHTSRVNASRAQTRARVITMARILLPTWDGSLSALTAELRREAGLGDGAFRTLFPSDRDLLHAVDHELLEECAQRVRSAAEAFDPDEHPGEPPEVAISAALAKARPLDWSSLTIRLRERQLAASTGARSEDVIESERAFLPALLEAFELLLSRIGRRFEWQPALGVRVVILTYERSFESWILSGGNEKSFPESSYVRHTLPALLLGVSRPQD
;
A
#
# COMPACT_ATOMS: atom_id res chain seq x y z
N MET A 1 21.65 34.04 3.91
CA MET A 1 22.26 32.70 4.07
C MET A 1 21.92 32.02 5.41
N ALA A 2 22.13 32.67 6.59
CA ALA A 2 21.85 32.03 7.90
C ALA A 2 20.37 31.66 8.15
N THR A 3 19.42 32.41 7.60
CA THR A 3 17.97 32.16 7.76
C THR A 3 17.51 30.90 7.01
N ASP A 4 18.07 30.61 5.83
CA ASP A 4 17.75 29.44 5.03
C ASP A 4 18.25 28.13 5.66
N GLU A 5 19.44 28.16 6.26
CA GLU A 5 19.97 26.97 6.95
C GLU A 5 19.17 26.63 8.22
N HIS A 6 18.73 27.64 8.97
CA HIS A 6 17.91 27.44 10.16
C HIS A 6 16.55 26.84 9.79
N THR A 7 15.88 27.36 8.79
CA THR A 7 14.59 26.87 8.29
C THR A 7 14.72 25.44 7.76
N SER A 8 15.80 25.12 7.05
CA SER A 8 16.08 23.79 6.54
C SER A 8 16.27 22.75 7.66
N ARG A 9 17.01 23.10 8.73
CA ARG A 9 17.21 22.21 9.89
C ARG A 9 15.93 21.97 10.68
N VAL A 10 15.09 22.99 10.86
CA VAL A 10 13.79 22.86 11.52
C VAL A 10 12.87 21.95 10.72
N ASN A 11 12.82 22.10 9.40
CA ASN A 11 12.01 21.27 8.53
C ASN A 11 12.50 19.81 8.51
N ALA A 12 13.80 19.57 8.48
CA ALA A 12 14.38 18.23 8.56
C ALA A 12 14.05 17.54 9.89
N SER A 13 14.17 18.25 11.02
CA SER A 13 13.80 17.73 12.34
C SER A 13 12.30 17.40 12.43
N ARG A 14 11.44 18.24 11.85
CA ARG A 14 9.99 18.01 11.79
C ARG A 14 9.64 16.77 10.95
N ALA A 15 10.26 16.62 9.78
CA ALA A 15 10.08 15.46 8.92
C ALA A 15 10.51 14.16 9.63
N GLN A 16 11.67 14.17 10.30
CA GLN A 16 12.16 13.02 11.07
C GLN A 16 11.22 12.65 12.21
N THR A 17 10.69 13.65 12.94
CA THR A 17 9.73 13.41 14.01
C THR A 17 8.43 12.82 13.47
N ARG A 18 7.93 13.34 12.35
CA ARG A 18 6.74 12.82 11.67
C ARG A 18 6.94 11.36 11.25
N ALA A 19 8.03 11.03 10.60
CA ALA A 19 8.36 9.67 10.18
C ALA A 19 8.43 8.70 11.38
N ARG A 20 9.04 9.13 12.49
CA ARG A 20 9.09 8.32 13.72
C ARG A 20 7.70 8.01 14.26
N VAL A 21 6.80 8.99 14.31
CA VAL A 21 5.42 8.78 14.78
C VAL A 21 4.67 7.81 13.85
N ILE A 22 4.83 7.93 12.55
CA ILE A 22 4.21 7.02 11.57
C ILE A 22 4.73 5.59 11.77
N THR A 23 6.04 5.41 11.92
CA THR A 23 6.64 4.09 12.19
C THR A 23 6.07 3.46 13.47
N MET A 24 5.93 4.25 14.56
CA MET A 24 5.31 3.77 15.79
C MET A 24 3.84 3.41 15.59
N ALA A 25 3.09 4.23 14.85
CA ALA A 25 1.68 3.96 14.53
C ALA A 25 1.52 2.67 13.72
N ARG A 26 2.39 2.39 12.77
CA ARG A 26 2.40 1.14 11.98
C ARG A 26 2.59 -0.11 12.85
N ILE A 27 3.36 0.00 13.91
CA ILE A 27 3.60 -1.11 14.85
C ILE A 27 2.37 -1.34 15.74
N LEU A 28 1.75 -0.27 16.22
CA LEU A 28 0.67 -0.35 17.20
C LEU A 28 -0.71 -0.60 16.56
N LEU A 29 -0.99 0.04 15.42
CA LEU A 29 -2.32 0.00 14.77
C LEU A 29 -2.86 -1.42 14.51
N PRO A 30 -2.09 -2.41 14.04
CA PRO A 30 -2.62 -3.73 13.71
C PRO A 30 -3.21 -4.47 14.91
N THR A 31 -2.67 -4.24 16.11
CA THR A 31 -3.07 -4.93 17.34
C THR A 31 -3.83 -4.04 18.32
N TRP A 32 -4.06 -2.77 17.95
CA TRP A 32 -4.73 -1.81 18.83
C TRP A 32 -6.24 -2.08 18.88
N ASP A 33 -6.76 -2.31 20.06
CA ASP A 33 -8.18 -2.56 20.33
C ASP A 33 -8.96 -1.34 20.85
N GLY A 34 -8.23 -0.28 21.24
CA GLY A 34 -8.80 0.97 21.75
C GLY A 34 -9.29 1.93 20.65
N SER A 35 -9.81 3.07 21.09
CA SER A 35 -10.19 4.15 20.18
C SER A 35 -8.96 4.76 19.48
N LEU A 36 -9.17 5.37 18.33
CA LEU A 36 -8.10 6.08 17.60
C LEU A 36 -7.54 7.25 18.43
N SER A 37 -8.39 7.95 19.17
CA SER A 37 -7.95 9.03 20.07
C SER A 37 -7.05 8.52 21.22
N ALA A 38 -7.32 7.34 21.74
CA ALA A 38 -6.46 6.71 22.73
C ALA A 38 -5.10 6.31 22.14
N LEU A 39 -5.09 5.75 20.92
CA LEU A 39 -3.86 5.48 20.17
C LEU A 39 -3.05 6.76 19.96
N THR A 40 -3.69 7.83 19.51
CA THR A 40 -3.04 9.13 19.27
C THR A 40 -2.41 9.68 20.57
N ALA A 41 -3.11 9.56 21.71
CA ALA A 41 -2.57 9.96 23.00
C ALA A 41 -1.33 9.13 23.39
N GLU A 42 -1.36 7.82 23.15
CA GLU A 42 -0.22 6.93 23.40
C GLU A 42 0.99 7.27 22.52
N LEU A 43 0.76 7.42 21.21
CA LEU A 43 1.82 7.80 20.27
C LEU A 43 2.46 9.14 20.62
N ARG A 44 1.65 10.12 21.03
CA ARG A 44 2.13 11.40 21.50
C ARG A 44 3.02 11.27 22.74
N ARG A 45 2.59 10.47 23.72
CA ARG A 45 3.33 10.19 24.94
C ARG A 45 4.68 9.52 24.65
N GLU A 46 4.70 8.49 23.82
CA GLU A 46 5.92 7.77 23.44
C GLU A 46 6.86 8.60 22.59
N ALA A 47 6.33 9.47 21.72
CA ALA A 47 7.13 10.40 20.93
C ALA A 47 7.69 11.56 21.75
N GLY A 48 7.24 11.75 23.00
CA GLY A 48 7.63 12.89 23.86
C GLY A 48 7.10 14.22 23.34
N LEU A 49 5.94 14.23 22.66
CA LEU A 49 5.37 15.41 22.03
C LEU A 49 4.25 16.01 22.88
N GLY A 50 4.25 17.34 23.04
CA GLY A 50 3.08 18.07 23.51
C GLY A 50 1.95 18.07 22.49
N ASP A 51 0.71 18.31 22.93
CA ASP A 51 -0.48 18.26 22.06
C ASP A 51 -0.37 19.20 20.85
N GLY A 52 0.05 20.45 21.05
CA GLY A 52 0.22 21.41 19.97
C GLY A 52 1.28 20.99 18.93
N ALA A 53 2.41 20.42 19.38
CA ALA A 53 3.44 19.91 18.49
C ALA A 53 2.95 18.71 17.67
N PHE A 54 2.20 17.81 18.30
CA PHE A 54 1.62 16.65 17.61
C PHE A 54 0.57 17.09 16.59
N ARG A 55 -0.35 18.01 16.96
CA ARG A 55 -1.38 18.54 16.04
C ARG A 55 -0.79 19.39 14.90
N THR A 56 0.42 19.88 15.05
CA THR A 56 1.15 20.51 13.93
C THR A 56 1.64 19.48 12.91
N LEU A 57 1.90 18.23 13.33
CA LEU A 57 2.29 17.14 12.43
C LEU A 57 1.09 16.42 11.83
N PHE A 58 0.05 16.24 12.64
CA PHE A 58 -1.19 15.55 12.30
C PHE A 58 -2.38 16.32 12.87
N PRO A 59 -3.01 17.20 12.07
CA PRO A 59 -4.12 18.05 12.51
C PRO A 59 -5.29 17.28 13.13
N SER A 60 -5.57 16.08 12.61
CA SER A 60 -6.56 15.15 13.14
C SER A 60 -6.00 13.75 13.26
N ASP A 61 -6.73 12.87 13.95
CA ASP A 61 -6.43 11.45 14.05
C ASP A 61 -6.53 10.77 12.67
N ARG A 62 -7.38 11.32 11.80
CA ARG A 62 -7.51 10.88 10.42
C ARG A 62 -6.26 11.21 9.61
N ASP A 63 -5.67 12.41 9.77
CA ASP A 63 -4.42 12.76 9.07
C ASP A 63 -3.26 11.85 9.44
N LEU A 64 -3.24 11.33 10.67
CA LEU A 64 -2.29 10.31 11.08
C LEU A 64 -2.50 9.00 10.31
N LEU A 65 -3.75 8.46 10.30
CA LEU A 65 -4.05 7.23 9.58
C LEU A 65 -3.75 7.37 8.09
N HIS A 66 -4.12 8.50 7.52
CA HIS A 66 -3.87 8.81 6.12
C HIS A 66 -2.37 8.84 5.81
N ALA A 67 -1.57 9.44 6.68
CA ALA A 67 -0.12 9.44 6.54
C ALA A 67 0.49 8.04 6.64
N VAL A 68 -0.07 7.18 7.50
CA VAL A 68 0.35 5.79 7.62
C VAL A 68 -0.02 4.98 6.37
N ASP A 69 -1.26 5.09 5.90
CA ASP A 69 -1.72 4.40 4.68
C ASP A 69 -0.91 4.86 3.46
N HIS A 70 -0.56 6.13 3.41
CA HIS A 70 0.32 6.69 2.40
C HIS A 70 1.66 5.95 2.33
N GLU A 71 2.40 5.83 3.39
CA GLU A 71 3.68 5.12 3.39
C GLU A 71 3.53 3.63 3.03
N LEU A 72 2.44 2.99 3.48
CA LEU A 72 2.18 1.59 3.13
C LEU A 72 1.94 1.38 1.64
N LEU A 73 1.26 2.30 1.00
CA LEU A 73 1.02 2.25 -0.44
C LEU A 73 2.30 2.55 -1.24
N GLU A 74 3.13 3.49 -0.82
CA GLU A 74 4.45 3.72 -1.44
C GLU A 74 5.31 2.45 -1.37
N GLU A 75 5.34 1.77 -0.22
CA GLU A 75 6.04 0.50 -0.08
C GLU A 75 5.42 -0.59 -0.98
N CYS A 76 4.10 -0.65 -1.07
CA CYS A 76 3.41 -1.57 -1.98
C CYS A 76 3.86 -1.34 -3.43
N ALA A 77 3.83 -0.09 -3.89
CA ALA A 77 4.30 0.26 -5.25
C ALA A 77 5.77 -0.12 -5.46
N GLN A 78 6.63 0.14 -4.48
CA GLN A 78 8.04 -0.21 -4.56
C GLN A 78 8.25 -1.73 -4.62
N ARG A 79 7.51 -2.52 -3.83
CA ARG A 79 7.58 -3.98 -3.85
C ARG A 79 7.10 -4.56 -5.19
N VAL A 80 6.02 -4.01 -5.76
CA VAL A 80 5.54 -4.37 -7.12
C VAL A 80 6.61 -4.06 -8.16
N ARG A 81 7.19 -2.86 -8.10
CA ARG A 81 8.27 -2.45 -9.02
C ARG A 81 9.47 -3.37 -8.90
N SER A 82 9.95 -3.64 -7.69
CA SER A 82 11.10 -4.53 -7.46
C SER A 82 10.83 -5.95 -7.96
N ALA A 83 9.60 -6.46 -7.80
CA ALA A 83 9.22 -7.76 -8.35
C ALA A 83 9.24 -7.76 -9.88
N ALA A 84 8.77 -6.68 -10.51
CA ALA A 84 8.79 -6.53 -11.97
C ALA A 84 10.22 -6.39 -12.51
N GLU A 85 11.08 -5.63 -11.83
CA GLU A 85 12.49 -5.46 -12.21
C GLU A 85 13.29 -6.75 -12.11
N ALA A 86 13.04 -7.54 -11.07
CA ALA A 86 13.71 -8.81 -10.82
C ALA A 86 13.16 -9.97 -11.64
N PHE A 87 12.00 -9.80 -12.29
CA PHE A 87 11.38 -10.89 -13.03
C PHE A 87 12.08 -11.12 -14.37
N ASP A 88 12.52 -12.37 -14.58
CA ASP A 88 13.07 -12.85 -15.85
C ASP A 88 12.17 -13.99 -16.39
N PRO A 89 11.48 -13.81 -17.52
CA PRO A 89 10.69 -14.87 -18.13
C PRO A 89 11.50 -16.11 -18.48
N ASP A 90 12.78 -15.97 -18.80
CA ASP A 90 13.66 -17.07 -19.22
C ASP A 90 14.01 -18.02 -18.05
N GLU A 91 13.86 -17.57 -16.80
CA GLU A 91 14.00 -18.42 -15.61
C GLU A 91 12.80 -19.34 -15.36
N HIS A 92 11.71 -19.18 -16.13
CA HIS A 92 10.45 -19.92 -15.98
C HIS A 92 10.08 -20.71 -17.28
N PRO A 93 10.95 -21.59 -17.79
CA PRO A 93 10.71 -22.28 -19.05
C PRO A 93 9.47 -23.17 -18.97
N GLY A 94 8.52 -22.96 -19.88
CA GLY A 94 7.29 -23.75 -19.98
C GLY A 94 6.15 -23.30 -19.08
N GLU A 95 6.34 -22.30 -18.22
CA GLU A 95 5.26 -21.67 -17.46
C GLU A 95 4.73 -20.47 -18.24
N PRO A 96 3.39 -20.25 -18.30
CA PRO A 96 2.85 -19.03 -18.89
C PRO A 96 3.37 -17.79 -18.15
N PRO A 97 3.87 -16.74 -18.85
CA PRO A 97 4.49 -15.59 -18.22
C PRO A 97 3.60 -14.88 -17.18
N GLU A 98 2.28 -14.85 -17.42
CA GLU A 98 1.30 -14.29 -16.50
C GLU A 98 1.16 -15.08 -15.20
N VAL A 99 1.41 -16.39 -15.21
CA VAL A 99 1.42 -17.24 -14.02
C VAL A 99 2.71 -17.01 -13.24
N ALA A 100 3.84 -17.06 -13.92
CA ALA A 100 5.16 -16.86 -13.31
C ALA A 100 5.27 -15.47 -12.64
N ILE A 101 4.82 -14.40 -13.33
CA ILE A 101 4.87 -13.06 -12.76
C ILE A 101 3.87 -12.86 -11.60
N SER A 102 2.72 -13.55 -11.64
CA SER A 102 1.75 -13.53 -10.53
C SER A 102 2.35 -14.16 -9.28
N ALA A 103 3.09 -15.27 -9.44
CA ALA A 103 3.81 -15.92 -8.34
C ALA A 103 4.95 -15.02 -7.81
N ALA A 104 5.71 -14.37 -8.69
CA ALA A 104 6.77 -13.43 -8.32
C ALA A 104 6.21 -12.24 -7.55
N LEU A 105 5.10 -11.64 -8.02
CA LEU A 105 4.40 -10.56 -7.34
C LEU A 105 3.93 -10.98 -5.94
N ALA A 106 3.31 -12.14 -5.82
CA ALA A 106 2.83 -12.63 -4.52
C ALA A 106 3.98 -12.92 -3.55
N LYS A 107 5.12 -13.44 -4.03
CA LYS A 107 6.33 -13.65 -3.23
C LYS A 107 6.95 -12.34 -2.75
N ALA A 108 6.86 -11.27 -3.53
CA ALA A 108 7.31 -9.93 -3.13
C ALA A 108 6.47 -9.33 -2.00
N ARG A 109 5.31 -9.93 -1.70
CA ARG A 109 4.42 -9.53 -0.59
C ARG A 109 4.09 -8.04 -0.65
N PRO A 110 3.48 -7.56 -1.75
CA PRO A 110 3.15 -6.14 -1.89
C PRO A 110 2.26 -5.65 -0.76
N LEU A 111 1.50 -6.55 -0.15
CA LEU A 111 0.65 -6.32 1.01
C LEU A 111 0.89 -7.42 2.05
N ASP A 112 1.02 -7.05 3.32
CA ASP A 112 1.00 -7.95 4.46
C ASP A 112 -0.26 -7.74 5.32
N TRP A 113 -0.51 -8.62 6.29
CA TRP A 113 -1.69 -8.53 7.14
C TRP A 113 -1.77 -7.23 7.95
N SER A 114 -0.63 -6.75 8.43
CA SER A 114 -0.56 -5.48 9.17
C SER A 114 -1.00 -4.31 8.31
N SER A 115 -0.47 -4.23 7.09
CA SER A 115 -0.83 -3.18 6.12
C SER A 115 -2.31 -3.26 5.74
N LEU A 116 -2.82 -4.46 5.46
CA LEU A 116 -4.25 -4.64 5.15
C LEU A 116 -5.15 -4.20 6.32
N THR A 117 -4.80 -4.57 7.56
CA THR A 117 -5.56 -4.19 8.74
C THR A 117 -5.64 -2.66 8.91
N ILE A 118 -4.54 -1.96 8.69
CA ILE A 118 -4.49 -0.49 8.77
C ILE A 118 -5.40 0.12 7.70
N ARG A 119 -5.31 -0.36 6.46
CA ARG A 119 -6.15 0.11 5.34
C ARG A 119 -7.65 -0.14 5.57
N LEU A 120 -8.00 -1.29 6.14
CA LEU A 120 -9.39 -1.59 6.50
C LEU A 120 -9.91 -0.65 7.59
N ARG A 121 -9.09 -0.32 8.59
CA ARG A 121 -9.44 0.66 9.64
C ARG A 121 -9.64 2.06 9.09
N GLU A 122 -8.77 2.51 8.19
CA GLU A 122 -8.92 3.80 7.54
C GLU A 122 -10.23 3.89 6.75
N ARG A 123 -10.55 2.87 5.96
CA ARG A 123 -11.81 2.79 5.21
C ARG A 123 -13.03 2.77 6.14
N GLN A 124 -12.97 2.03 7.24
CA GLN A 124 -14.04 1.99 8.24
C GLN A 124 -14.25 3.35 8.90
N LEU A 125 -13.17 4.05 9.26
CA LEU A 125 -13.25 5.39 9.81
C LEU A 125 -13.85 6.38 8.80
N ALA A 126 -13.40 6.36 7.56
CA ALA A 126 -13.94 7.19 6.50
C ALA A 126 -15.46 6.97 6.31
N ALA A 127 -15.91 5.72 6.33
CA ALA A 127 -17.32 5.37 6.22
C ALA A 127 -18.14 5.84 7.43
N SER A 128 -17.61 5.72 8.66
CA SER A 128 -18.30 6.08 9.90
C SER A 128 -18.41 7.60 10.12
N THR A 129 -17.47 8.37 9.59
CA THR A 129 -17.46 9.84 9.74
C THR A 129 -18.25 10.57 8.67
N GLY A 130 -18.89 9.85 7.75
CA GLY A 130 -19.57 10.44 6.60
C GLY A 130 -18.62 11.25 5.71
N ALA A 131 -17.32 10.95 5.81
CA ALA A 131 -16.33 11.53 4.92
C ALA A 131 -16.76 11.30 3.49
N ARG A 132 -16.83 12.37 2.71
CA ARG A 132 -17.21 12.27 1.30
C ARG A 132 -16.24 11.31 0.61
N SER A 133 -16.76 10.53 -0.32
CA SER A 133 -15.95 9.66 -1.17
C SER A 133 -14.78 10.38 -1.86
N GLU A 134 -14.88 11.71 -1.98
CA GLU A 134 -13.82 12.58 -2.51
C GLU A 134 -12.52 12.52 -1.71
N ASP A 135 -12.58 12.44 -0.37
CA ASP A 135 -11.37 12.41 0.47
C ASP A 135 -10.64 11.06 0.39
N VAL A 136 -11.39 9.96 0.26
CA VAL A 136 -10.82 8.63 0.02
C VAL A 136 -10.23 8.54 -1.38
N ILE A 137 -10.89 9.17 -2.35
CA ILE A 137 -10.43 9.26 -3.73
C ILE A 137 -9.16 10.12 -3.83
N GLU A 138 -9.00 11.14 -3.03
CA GLU A 138 -7.82 12.00 -3.06
C GLU A 138 -6.57 11.28 -2.53
N SER A 139 -6.71 10.47 -1.48
CA SER A 139 -5.62 9.62 -1.01
C SER A 139 -5.23 8.57 -2.05
N GLU A 140 -6.19 7.92 -2.67
CA GLU A 140 -5.92 7.00 -3.77
C GLU A 140 -5.29 7.69 -4.98
N ARG A 141 -5.68 8.94 -5.30
CA ARG A 141 -5.11 9.71 -6.42
C ARG A 141 -3.63 10.03 -6.24
N ALA A 142 -3.17 10.27 -5.02
CA ALA A 142 -1.77 10.56 -4.75
C ALA A 142 -0.86 9.36 -5.04
N PHE A 143 -1.40 8.13 -4.88
CA PHE A 143 -0.67 6.88 -5.07
C PHE A 143 -0.76 6.27 -6.43
N LEU A 144 -1.87 6.50 -7.08
CA LEU A 144 -2.17 5.87 -8.34
C LEU A 144 -1.03 6.00 -9.37
N PRO A 145 -0.31 7.14 -9.47
CA PRO A 145 0.82 7.25 -10.39
C PRO A 145 1.95 6.25 -10.13
N ALA A 146 2.39 6.11 -8.87
CA ALA A 146 3.49 5.19 -8.53
C ALA A 146 3.12 3.72 -8.74
N LEU A 147 1.90 3.35 -8.38
CA LEU A 147 1.36 2.02 -8.64
C LEU A 147 1.17 1.77 -10.12
N LEU A 148 0.70 2.77 -10.85
CA LEU A 148 0.51 2.68 -12.30
C LEU A 148 1.83 2.38 -13.00
N GLU A 149 2.88 3.16 -12.72
CA GLU A 149 4.22 2.92 -13.27
C GLU A 149 4.75 1.52 -12.94
N ALA A 150 4.54 1.06 -11.70
CA ALA A 150 4.97 -0.26 -11.27
C ALA A 150 4.23 -1.38 -12.02
N PHE A 151 2.90 -1.23 -12.23
CA PHE A 151 2.12 -2.21 -12.99
C PHE A 151 2.35 -2.15 -14.49
N GLU A 152 2.62 -0.98 -15.07
CA GLU A 152 3.04 -0.85 -16.46
C GLU A 152 4.37 -1.58 -16.69
N LEU A 153 5.34 -1.42 -15.78
CA LEU A 153 6.58 -2.17 -15.82
C LEU A 153 6.32 -3.67 -15.70
N LEU A 154 5.48 -4.09 -14.77
CA LEU A 154 5.12 -5.50 -14.56
C LEU A 154 4.50 -6.11 -15.83
N LEU A 155 3.54 -5.44 -16.45
CA LEU A 155 2.94 -5.91 -17.71
C LEU A 155 3.94 -5.93 -18.85
N SER A 156 4.85 -4.95 -18.93
CA SER A 156 5.86 -4.89 -20.00
C SER A 156 6.82 -6.08 -19.94
N ARG A 157 7.13 -6.61 -18.76
CA ARG A 157 7.98 -7.79 -18.57
C ARG A 157 7.41 -9.06 -19.18
N ILE A 158 6.08 -9.11 -19.33
CA ILE A 158 5.39 -10.22 -19.98
C ILE A 158 4.87 -9.86 -21.39
N GLY A 159 5.42 -8.79 -22.00
CA GLY A 159 5.08 -8.36 -23.35
C GLY A 159 3.65 -7.83 -23.48
N ARG A 160 3.10 -7.23 -22.42
CA ARG A 160 1.73 -6.72 -22.38
C ARG A 160 1.67 -5.25 -21.98
N ARG A 161 0.55 -4.59 -22.30
CA ARG A 161 0.20 -3.23 -21.86
C ARG A 161 -1.26 -3.17 -21.45
N PHE A 162 -1.65 -2.17 -20.66
CA PHE A 162 -3.08 -1.98 -20.36
C PHE A 162 -3.91 -1.83 -21.62
N GLU A 163 -5.09 -2.48 -21.63
CA GLU A 163 -6.01 -2.42 -22.76
C GLU A 163 -6.88 -1.16 -22.69
N TRP A 164 -7.29 -0.76 -21.46
CA TRP A 164 -8.20 0.38 -21.26
C TRP A 164 -7.54 1.43 -20.36
N GLN A 165 -8.41 2.12 -19.55
CA GLN A 165 -7.91 3.10 -18.57
C GLN A 165 -6.98 2.42 -17.56
N PRO A 166 -5.67 2.68 -17.62
CA PRO A 166 -4.70 1.99 -16.76
C PRO A 166 -5.02 2.10 -15.27
N ALA A 167 -5.49 3.29 -14.85
CA ALA A 167 -5.93 3.54 -13.48
C ALA A 167 -7.03 2.59 -13.00
N LEU A 168 -7.99 2.26 -13.85
CA LEU A 168 -9.04 1.31 -13.53
C LEU A 168 -8.49 -0.12 -13.44
N GLY A 169 -7.63 -0.51 -14.38
CA GLY A 169 -6.96 -1.81 -14.37
C GLY A 169 -6.17 -2.05 -13.09
N VAL A 170 -5.34 -1.09 -12.69
CA VAL A 170 -4.59 -1.15 -11.42
C VAL A 170 -5.50 -1.29 -10.21
N ARG A 171 -6.58 -0.49 -10.13
CA ARG A 171 -7.56 -0.58 -9.04
C ARG A 171 -8.21 -1.96 -8.94
N VAL A 172 -8.63 -2.53 -10.07
CA VAL A 172 -9.25 -3.86 -10.10
C VAL A 172 -8.28 -4.91 -9.58
N VAL A 173 -7.03 -4.89 -10.01
CA VAL A 173 -6.00 -5.85 -9.56
C VAL A 173 -5.75 -5.70 -8.07
N ILE A 174 -5.53 -4.48 -7.57
CA ILE A 174 -5.24 -4.23 -6.16
C ILE A 174 -6.41 -4.63 -5.26
N LEU A 175 -7.64 -4.16 -5.56
CA LEU A 175 -8.80 -4.47 -4.74
C LEU A 175 -9.08 -5.98 -4.70
N THR A 176 -8.90 -6.67 -5.81
CA THR A 176 -9.09 -8.12 -5.88
C THR A 176 -7.99 -8.85 -5.11
N TYR A 177 -6.75 -8.37 -5.18
CA TYR A 177 -5.63 -8.91 -4.41
C TYR A 177 -5.88 -8.74 -2.89
N GLU A 178 -6.21 -7.53 -2.43
CA GLU A 178 -6.54 -7.24 -1.03
C GLU A 178 -7.66 -8.16 -0.53
N ARG A 179 -8.75 -8.27 -1.28
CA ARG A 179 -9.90 -9.07 -0.89
C ARG A 179 -9.58 -10.56 -0.83
N SER A 180 -8.78 -11.05 -1.76
CA SER A 180 -8.38 -12.46 -1.80
C SER A 180 -7.39 -12.79 -0.69
N PHE A 181 -6.46 -11.88 -0.40
CA PHE A 181 -5.53 -12.02 0.71
C PHE A 181 -6.26 -11.99 2.07
N GLU A 182 -7.18 -11.05 2.28
CA GLU A 182 -8.05 -10.99 3.46
C GLU A 182 -8.80 -12.31 3.66
N SER A 183 -9.49 -12.79 2.62
CA SER A 183 -10.23 -14.04 2.66
C SER A 183 -9.34 -15.25 2.96
N TRP A 184 -8.13 -15.28 2.41
CA TRP A 184 -7.15 -16.33 2.68
C TRP A 184 -6.76 -16.36 4.16
N ILE A 185 -6.41 -15.23 4.74
CA ILE A 185 -6.03 -15.15 6.16
C ILE A 185 -7.22 -15.51 7.07
N LEU A 186 -8.41 -14.97 6.80
CA LEU A 186 -9.62 -15.25 7.60
C LEU A 186 -10.06 -16.72 7.51
N SER A 187 -9.68 -17.43 6.44
CA SER A 187 -9.91 -18.86 6.28
C SER A 187 -8.85 -19.75 6.96
N GLY A 188 -7.93 -19.14 7.73
CA GLY A 188 -6.84 -19.84 8.41
C GLY A 188 -5.59 -20.05 7.58
N GLY A 189 -5.50 -19.42 6.42
CA GLY A 189 -4.29 -19.42 5.59
C GLY A 189 -3.15 -18.62 6.23
N ASN A 190 -1.92 -18.92 5.82
CA ASN A 190 -0.72 -18.23 6.26
C ASN A 190 -0.24 -17.26 5.17
N GLU A 191 0.25 -16.08 5.55
CA GLU A 191 0.81 -15.09 4.61
C GLU A 191 1.90 -15.68 3.71
N LYS A 192 2.78 -16.52 4.27
CA LYS A 192 3.91 -17.11 3.53
C LYS A 192 3.45 -18.10 2.47
N SER A 193 2.29 -18.74 2.66
CA SER A 193 1.72 -19.71 1.72
C SER A 193 0.68 -19.08 0.76
N PHE A 194 0.38 -17.80 0.89
CA PHE A 194 -0.52 -17.11 -0.05
C PHE A 194 -0.07 -17.20 -1.53
N PRO A 195 1.25 -17.17 -1.86
CA PRO A 195 1.71 -17.40 -3.24
C PRO A 195 1.27 -18.73 -3.85
N GLU A 196 0.93 -19.72 -3.01
CA GLU A 196 0.45 -21.05 -3.46
C GLU A 196 -1.08 -21.13 -3.57
N SER A 197 -1.80 -20.05 -3.21
CA SER A 197 -3.25 -20.01 -3.24
C SER A 197 -3.82 -20.13 -4.66
N SER A 198 -5.05 -20.61 -4.76
CA SER A 198 -5.78 -20.68 -6.04
C SER A 198 -5.94 -19.31 -6.67
N TYR A 199 -6.04 -18.24 -5.86
CA TYR A 199 -6.08 -16.87 -6.36
C TYR A 199 -4.83 -16.52 -7.15
N VAL A 200 -3.64 -16.74 -6.58
CA VAL A 200 -2.37 -16.39 -7.23
C VAL A 200 -2.09 -17.25 -8.46
N ARG A 201 -2.46 -18.53 -8.40
CA ARG A 201 -2.22 -19.48 -9.50
C ARG A 201 -3.18 -19.34 -10.69
N HIS A 202 -4.41 -18.88 -10.44
CA HIS A 202 -5.46 -18.90 -11.47
C HIS A 202 -6.16 -17.56 -11.66
N THR A 203 -6.54 -16.88 -10.57
CA THR A 203 -7.35 -15.66 -10.68
C THR A 203 -6.50 -14.44 -11.04
N LEU A 204 -5.37 -14.27 -10.39
CA LEU A 204 -4.47 -13.14 -10.65
C LEU A 204 -3.92 -13.14 -12.09
N PRO A 205 -3.43 -14.28 -12.65
CA PRO A 205 -3.08 -14.36 -14.06
C PRO A 205 -4.23 -13.98 -14.99
N ALA A 206 -5.42 -14.52 -14.76
CA ALA A 206 -6.61 -14.19 -15.56
C ALA A 206 -6.99 -12.71 -15.48
N LEU A 207 -6.83 -12.07 -14.30
CA LEU A 207 -7.04 -10.64 -14.15
C LEU A 207 -6.01 -9.82 -14.94
N LEU A 208 -4.73 -10.17 -14.85
CA LEU A 208 -3.66 -9.49 -15.60
C LEU A 208 -3.90 -9.57 -17.11
N LEU A 209 -4.34 -10.74 -17.60
CA LEU A 209 -4.74 -10.92 -19.00
C LEU A 209 -5.99 -10.09 -19.34
N GLY A 210 -6.99 -10.06 -18.45
CA GLY A 210 -8.25 -9.35 -18.66
C GLY A 210 -8.14 -7.82 -18.67
N VAL A 211 -7.16 -7.24 -17.99
CA VAL A 211 -6.94 -5.79 -17.95
C VAL A 211 -5.90 -5.31 -18.99
N SER A 212 -5.28 -6.25 -19.72
CA SER A 212 -4.16 -5.96 -20.61
C SER A 212 -4.28 -6.67 -21.95
N ARG A 213 -3.54 -6.18 -22.95
CA ARG A 213 -3.39 -6.79 -24.26
C ARG A 213 -1.91 -6.94 -24.62
N PRO A 214 -1.55 -7.80 -25.58
CA PRO A 214 -0.19 -7.88 -26.10
C PRO A 214 0.33 -6.51 -26.53
N GLN A 215 1.63 -6.29 -26.37
CA GLN A 215 2.32 -5.17 -27.02
C GLN A 215 2.49 -5.53 -28.49
N ASP A 216 2.15 -4.61 -29.39
CA ASP A 216 2.36 -4.74 -30.83
C ASP A 216 3.87 -4.67 -31.14
#